data_09c3310c2b3a9b3cfc35aacacb0188c9
#
_entry.id   09c3310c2b3a9b3cfc35aacacb0188c9
#
_cell.length_a   1.000
_cell.length_b   1.000
_cell.length_c   1.000
_cell.angle_alpha   90.00
_cell.angle_beta   90.00
_cell.angle_gamma   90.00
#
_symmetry.space_group_name_H-M   'P 1'
#
loop_
_entity.id
_entity.type
_entity.pdbx_description
1 polymer ?
#
loop_
_entity_poly.entity_id
_entity_poly.type
_entity_poly.pdbx_seq_one_letter_code
_entity_poly.pdbx_strand_id
1 'polypeptide(L)'
;MEIIEHTIRFVKEQLKNAEGGHDWFHIERVYKNALLIAKEEKCDLEVVKLAALLHDIADSKFHNGDESVGPKKAKGFLETQNVKEETILHVIAIIENISFKGGNFNQQFHSKELAIVQDADRLDAIGAIGIARTFNYGGFKNRALYDPKIAPNLSMTKEEYIKSEAPTINHFYEKLLLLKDKMNTETGKKIAKKRHDFMIHFLAQFYAEWDGEA
;
A
#
# COMPACT_ATOMS: atom_id res chain seq x y z
N MET A 1 -15.54 -6.95 -18.79
CA MET A 1 -14.62 -5.87 -19.25
C MET A 1 -15.17 -4.49 -18.90
N GLU A 2 -16.41 -4.22 -19.22
CA GLU A 2 -17.07 -2.92 -19.03
C GLU A 2 -17.02 -2.40 -17.58
N ILE A 3 -17.31 -3.24 -16.57
CA ILE A 3 -17.28 -2.84 -15.15
C ILE A 3 -15.90 -2.34 -14.71
N ILE A 4 -14.82 -2.97 -15.14
CA ILE A 4 -13.46 -2.56 -14.77
C ILE A 4 -13.11 -1.18 -15.36
N GLU A 5 -13.50 -0.92 -16.60
CA GLU A 5 -13.30 0.40 -17.24
C GLU A 5 -14.12 1.49 -16.54
N HIS A 6 -15.36 1.19 -16.13
CA HIS A 6 -16.18 2.10 -15.33
C HIS A 6 -15.55 2.38 -13.96
N THR A 7 -15.05 1.33 -13.29
CA THR A 7 -14.37 1.46 -12.00
C THR A 7 -13.11 2.32 -12.13
N ILE A 8 -12.29 2.11 -13.16
CA ILE A 8 -11.10 2.94 -13.42
C ILE A 8 -11.47 4.42 -13.62
N ARG A 9 -12.53 4.72 -14.38
CA ARG A 9 -12.99 6.11 -14.57
C ARG A 9 -13.48 6.72 -13.26
N PHE A 10 -14.27 5.97 -12.50
CA PHE A 10 -14.75 6.39 -11.18
C PHE A 10 -13.59 6.71 -10.23
N VAL A 11 -12.62 5.80 -10.10
CA VAL A 11 -11.46 5.98 -9.21
C VAL A 11 -10.62 7.20 -9.62
N LYS A 12 -10.35 7.38 -10.92
CA LYS A 12 -9.63 8.56 -11.42
C LYS A 12 -10.32 9.87 -11.04
N GLU A 13 -11.64 9.93 -11.12
CA GLU A 13 -12.39 11.13 -10.74
C GLU A 13 -12.36 11.36 -9.22
N GLN A 14 -12.49 10.28 -8.40
CA GLN A 14 -12.38 10.39 -6.94
C GLN A 14 -11.01 10.89 -6.48
N LEU A 15 -9.93 10.49 -7.17
CA LEU A 15 -8.55 10.79 -6.81
C LEU A 15 -7.94 11.98 -7.57
N LYS A 16 -8.72 12.75 -8.31
CA LYS A 16 -8.26 13.86 -9.13
C LYS A 16 -7.43 14.91 -8.38
N ASN A 17 -7.72 15.11 -7.10
CA ASN A 17 -7.03 16.07 -6.22
C ASN A 17 -6.29 15.36 -5.07
N ALA A 18 -6.03 14.06 -5.18
CA ALA A 18 -5.31 13.32 -4.16
C ALA A 18 -3.83 13.73 -4.14
N GLU A 19 -3.24 13.75 -2.93
CA GLU A 19 -1.80 14.00 -2.78
C GLU A 19 -0.95 12.86 -3.33
N GLY A 20 0.30 13.16 -3.70
CA GLY A 20 1.23 12.17 -4.22
C GLY A 20 1.52 11.07 -3.19
N GLY A 21 1.20 9.85 -3.54
CA GLY A 21 1.32 8.67 -2.67
C GLY A 21 0.03 7.87 -2.55
N HIS A 22 -1.14 8.52 -2.67
CA HIS A 22 -2.48 7.93 -2.69
C HIS A 22 -3.25 8.38 -3.95
N ASP A 23 -2.53 8.66 -5.03
CA ASP A 23 -3.06 9.09 -6.33
C ASP A 23 -3.48 7.89 -7.21
N TRP A 24 -4.04 8.21 -8.38
CA TRP A 24 -4.39 7.19 -9.38
C TRP A 24 -3.20 6.26 -9.71
N PHE A 25 -1.98 6.77 -9.77
CA PHE A 25 -0.83 5.97 -10.18
C PHE A 25 -0.44 4.94 -9.11
N HIS A 26 -0.69 5.22 -7.82
CA HIS A 26 -0.62 4.20 -6.77
C HIS A 26 -1.62 3.07 -7.03
N ILE A 27 -2.91 3.42 -7.23
CA ILE A 27 -3.96 2.43 -7.52
C ILE A 27 -3.62 1.58 -8.76
N GLU A 28 -3.14 2.22 -9.82
CA GLU A 28 -2.74 1.51 -11.05
C GLU A 28 -1.61 0.50 -10.80
N ARG A 29 -0.61 0.86 -10.00
CA ARG A 29 0.49 -0.06 -9.64
C ARG A 29 0.01 -1.20 -8.74
N VAL A 30 -0.83 -0.91 -7.75
CA VAL A 30 -1.45 -1.93 -6.89
C VAL A 30 -2.30 -2.89 -7.73
N TYR A 31 -3.12 -2.37 -8.62
CA TYR A 31 -3.91 -3.20 -9.56
C TYR A 31 -3.02 -4.11 -10.41
N LYS A 32 -1.94 -3.59 -10.98
CA LYS A 32 -0.97 -4.39 -11.77
C LYS A 32 -0.27 -5.46 -10.92
N ASN A 33 0.15 -5.13 -9.69
CA ASN A 33 0.72 -6.08 -8.74
C ASN A 33 -0.29 -7.18 -8.37
N ALA A 34 -1.55 -6.82 -8.10
CA ALA A 34 -2.61 -7.77 -7.78
C ALA A 34 -2.86 -8.75 -8.92
N LEU A 35 -2.91 -8.27 -10.17
CA LEU A 35 -3.02 -9.13 -11.34
C LEU A 35 -1.81 -10.05 -11.52
N LEU A 36 -0.61 -9.56 -11.22
CA LEU A 36 0.62 -10.37 -11.29
C LEU A 36 0.58 -11.52 -10.28
N ILE A 37 0.14 -11.25 -9.04
CA ILE A 37 0.00 -12.28 -8.00
C ILE A 37 -1.12 -13.26 -8.36
N ALA A 38 -2.28 -12.76 -8.78
CA ALA A 38 -3.46 -13.55 -9.10
C ALA A 38 -3.27 -14.54 -10.26
N LYS A 39 -2.24 -14.39 -11.10
CA LYS A 39 -1.92 -15.37 -12.16
C LYS A 39 -1.51 -16.72 -11.61
N GLU A 40 -0.88 -16.74 -10.44
CA GLU A 40 -0.33 -17.96 -9.81
C GLU A 40 -1.21 -18.43 -8.61
N GLU A 41 -2.21 -17.63 -8.24
CA GLU A 41 -3.07 -17.92 -7.09
C GLU A 41 -4.50 -18.24 -7.56
N LYS A 42 -5.10 -19.29 -7.01
CA LYS A 42 -6.51 -19.63 -7.29
C LYS A 42 -7.43 -18.69 -6.50
N CYS A 43 -8.07 -17.73 -7.19
CA CYS A 43 -8.90 -16.68 -6.58
C CYS A 43 -10.06 -16.27 -7.50
N ASP A 44 -11.00 -15.51 -6.96
CA ASP A 44 -11.98 -14.76 -7.75
C ASP A 44 -11.30 -13.49 -8.32
N LEU A 45 -11.02 -13.54 -9.61
CA LEU A 45 -10.30 -12.47 -10.30
C LEU A 45 -11.14 -11.18 -10.41
N GLU A 46 -12.46 -11.25 -10.43
CA GLU A 46 -13.33 -10.07 -10.46
C GLU A 46 -13.26 -9.34 -9.12
N VAL A 47 -13.38 -10.05 -8.01
CA VAL A 47 -13.21 -9.51 -6.65
C VAL A 47 -11.83 -8.87 -6.49
N VAL A 48 -10.75 -9.56 -6.89
CA VAL A 48 -9.37 -9.01 -6.81
C VAL A 48 -9.25 -7.70 -7.59
N LYS A 49 -9.77 -7.65 -8.81
CA LYS A 49 -9.70 -6.45 -9.66
C LYS A 49 -10.45 -5.27 -9.05
N LEU A 50 -11.69 -5.50 -8.62
CA LEU A 50 -12.52 -4.45 -8.03
C LEU A 50 -11.94 -3.96 -6.70
N ALA A 51 -11.53 -4.88 -5.82
CA ALA A 51 -10.92 -4.53 -4.54
C ALA A 51 -9.61 -3.74 -4.72
N ALA A 52 -8.71 -4.18 -5.62
CA ALA A 52 -7.48 -3.48 -5.90
C ALA A 52 -7.69 -2.06 -6.46
N LEU A 53 -8.74 -1.85 -7.28
CA LEU A 53 -9.07 -0.52 -7.80
C LEU A 53 -9.73 0.38 -6.75
N LEU A 54 -10.51 -0.18 -5.83
CA LEU A 54 -11.36 0.59 -4.91
C LEU A 54 -10.77 0.71 -3.49
N HIS A 55 -9.63 0.06 -3.18
CA HIS A 55 -9.15 -0.08 -1.81
C HIS A 55 -8.82 1.25 -1.12
N ASP A 56 -8.41 2.27 -1.85
CA ASP A 56 -7.91 3.54 -1.30
C ASP A 56 -8.55 4.77 -1.99
N ILE A 57 -9.85 4.67 -2.31
CA ILE A 57 -10.59 5.77 -2.97
C ILE A 57 -10.97 6.93 -2.04
N ALA A 58 -10.76 6.77 -0.73
CA ALA A 58 -10.97 7.83 0.26
C ALA A 58 -10.04 7.60 1.45
N ASP A 59 -8.90 8.29 1.49
CA ASP A 59 -7.99 8.27 2.64
C ASP A 59 -8.68 8.92 3.84
N SER A 60 -8.76 8.18 4.95
CA SER A 60 -9.36 8.63 6.22
C SER A 60 -8.71 9.91 6.77
N LYS A 61 -7.45 10.19 6.42
CA LYS A 61 -6.75 11.43 6.80
C LYS A 61 -7.45 12.69 6.33
N PHE A 62 -8.12 12.63 5.16
CA PHE A 62 -8.91 13.74 4.61
C PHE A 62 -10.37 13.73 5.05
N HIS A 63 -10.76 12.74 5.84
CA HIS A 63 -12.13 12.54 6.34
C HIS A 63 -12.17 12.48 7.88
N ASN A 64 -11.34 13.28 8.55
CA ASN A 64 -11.26 13.36 10.03
C ASN A 64 -11.05 12.00 10.73
N GLY A 65 -10.37 11.06 10.06
CA GLY A 65 -10.14 9.72 10.57
C GLY A 65 -11.29 8.73 10.33
N ASP A 66 -12.35 9.12 9.61
CA ASP A 66 -13.48 8.22 9.29
C ASP A 66 -13.09 7.21 8.21
N GLU A 67 -12.76 5.98 8.65
CA GLU A 67 -12.42 4.85 7.79
C GLU A 67 -13.65 4.30 7.02
N SER A 68 -14.87 4.72 7.35
CA SER A 68 -16.10 4.20 6.73
C SER A 68 -16.43 4.84 5.37
N VAL A 69 -15.79 5.96 5.02
CA VAL A 69 -16.09 6.72 3.80
C VAL A 69 -15.73 5.94 2.54
N GLY A 70 -14.55 5.32 2.50
CA GLY A 70 -14.08 4.49 1.38
C GLY A 70 -15.03 3.33 1.07
N PRO A 71 -15.29 2.44 2.05
CA PRO A 71 -16.23 1.33 1.88
C PRO A 71 -17.62 1.77 1.42
N LYS A 72 -18.20 2.82 2.00
CA LYS A 72 -19.51 3.36 1.60
C LYS A 72 -19.55 3.85 0.15
N LYS A 73 -18.52 4.61 -0.27
CA LYS A 73 -18.41 5.07 -1.65
C LYS A 73 -18.26 3.89 -2.63
N ALA A 74 -17.40 2.92 -2.30
CA ALA A 74 -17.20 1.73 -3.12
C ALA A 74 -18.51 0.94 -3.27
N LYS A 75 -19.23 0.71 -2.16
CA LYS A 75 -20.52 0.01 -2.16
C LYS A 75 -21.54 0.71 -3.06
N GLY A 76 -21.76 2.00 -2.84
CA GLY A 76 -22.74 2.77 -3.63
C GLY A 76 -22.39 2.77 -5.12
N PHE A 77 -21.10 2.88 -5.49
CA PHE A 77 -20.69 2.76 -6.89
C PHE A 77 -21.00 1.38 -7.46
N LEU A 78 -20.61 0.28 -6.79
CA LEU A 78 -20.81 -1.08 -7.28
C LEU A 78 -22.31 -1.45 -7.44
N GLU A 79 -23.15 -0.96 -6.53
CA GLU A 79 -24.62 -1.13 -6.63
C GLU A 79 -25.17 -0.48 -7.93
N THR A 80 -24.67 0.70 -8.32
CA THR A 80 -25.07 1.36 -9.58
C THR A 80 -24.62 0.62 -10.83
N GLN A 81 -23.64 -0.29 -10.71
CA GLN A 81 -23.07 -1.06 -11.83
C GLN A 81 -23.70 -2.45 -11.97
N ASN A 82 -24.75 -2.77 -11.22
CA ASN A 82 -25.41 -4.09 -11.20
C ASN A 82 -24.44 -5.25 -10.89
N VAL A 83 -23.43 -5.02 -10.07
CA VAL A 83 -22.54 -6.07 -9.55
C VAL A 83 -23.33 -6.95 -8.58
N LYS A 84 -23.08 -8.26 -8.59
CA LYS A 84 -23.73 -9.19 -7.67
C LYS A 84 -23.48 -8.82 -6.22
N GLU A 85 -24.50 -8.91 -5.38
CA GLU A 85 -24.41 -8.54 -3.96
C GLU A 85 -23.27 -9.30 -3.23
N GLU A 86 -23.10 -10.59 -3.52
CA GLU A 86 -22.01 -11.40 -2.97
C GLU A 86 -20.63 -10.81 -3.29
N THR A 87 -20.40 -10.41 -4.54
CA THR A 87 -19.16 -9.75 -4.97
C THR A 87 -18.97 -8.40 -4.27
N ILE A 88 -20.04 -7.60 -4.17
CA ILE A 88 -20.00 -6.31 -3.45
C ILE A 88 -19.58 -6.52 -2.00
N LEU A 89 -20.25 -7.42 -1.28
CA LEU A 89 -19.95 -7.68 0.12
C LEU A 89 -18.50 -8.15 0.33
N HIS A 90 -18.01 -9.00 -0.56
CA HIS A 90 -16.62 -9.46 -0.50
C HIS A 90 -15.62 -8.33 -0.75
N VAL A 91 -15.84 -7.48 -1.77
CA VAL A 91 -15.00 -6.30 -2.06
C VAL A 91 -14.97 -5.34 -0.86
N ILE A 92 -16.13 -5.06 -0.26
CA ILE A 92 -16.22 -4.18 0.90
C ILE A 92 -15.48 -4.76 2.10
N ALA A 93 -15.65 -6.06 2.39
CA ALA A 93 -14.90 -6.72 3.45
C ALA A 93 -13.38 -6.64 3.25
N ILE A 94 -12.90 -6.71 2.00
CA ILE A 94 -11.48 -6.51 1.68
C ILE A 94 -11.06 -5.08 1.99
N ILE A 95 -11.80 -4.06 1.53
CA ILE A 95 -11.47 -2.65 1.74
C ILE A 95 -11.38 -2.31 3.24
N GLU A 96 -12.30 -2.83 4.05
CA GLU A 96 -12.34 -2.61 5.50
C GLU A 96 -11.16 -3.26 6.25
N ASN A 97 -10.57 -4.33 5.67
CA ASN A 97 -9.53 -5.13 6.30
C ASN A 97 -8.13 -5.02 5.64
N ILE A 98 -7.97 -4.18 4.61
CA ILE A 98 -6.71 -4.09 3.88
C ILE A 98 -5.62 -3.36 4.67
N SER A 99 -5.99 -2.37 5.47
CA SER A 99 -5.08 -1.45 6.14
C SER A 99 -4.14 -2.16 7.12
N PHE A 100 -2.86 -1.84 7.06
CA PHE A 100 -1.81 -2.34 7.97
C PHE A 100 -1.86 -1.70 9.36
N LYS A 101 -2.92 -1.39 9.95
CA LYS A 101 -3.16 -0.74 11.27
C LYS A 101 -2.03 -0.93 12.33
N GLY A 102 -0.75 -0.77 11.92
CA GLY A 102 0.42 -0.88 12.81
C GLY A 102 0.79 -2.30 13.28
N GLY A 103 0.27 -3.35 12.66
CA GLY A 103 0.63 -4.75 12.94
C GLY A 103 -0.04 -5.37 14.18
N ASN A 104 -0.73 -4.60 15.01
CA ASN A 104 -1.36 -5.03 16.28
C ASN A 104 -2.89 -5.17 16.17
N PHE A 105 -3.43 -5.23 14.95
CA PHE A 105 -4.87 -5.38 14.74
C PHE A 105 -5.21 -6.85 14.48
N ASN A 106 -6.18 -7.36 15.24
CA ASN A 106 -6.70 -8.72 15.02
C ASN A 106 -7.59 -8.67 13.77
N GLN A 107 -7.03 -9.05 12.62
CA GLN A 107 -7.77 -9.12 11.36
C GLN A 107 -8.88 -10.18 11.48
N GLN A 108 -10.14 -9.76 11.38
CA GLN A 108 -11.29 -10.65 11.57
C GLN A 108 -11.75 -11.30 10.26
N PHE A 109 -11.42 -10.71 9.12
CA PHE A 109 -11.76 -11.23 7.81
C PHE A 109 -10.54 -11.77 7.09
N HIS A 110 -10.67 -12.96 6.51
CA HIS A 110 -9.62 -13.63 5.75
C HIS A 110 -10.18 -14.18 4.45
N SER A 111 -9.56 -13.85 3.33
CA SER A 111 -9.81 -14.49 2.03
C SER A 111 -8.52 -14.50 1.21
N LYS A 112 -8.49 -15.30 0.16
CA LYS A 112 -7.36 -15.29 -0.80
C LYS A 112 -7.25 -13.97 -1.53
N GLU A 113 -8.38 -13.39 -1.88
CA GLU A 113 -8.49 -12.10 -2.56
C GLU A 113 -7.96 -10.98 -1.68
N LEU A 114 -8.31 -10.96 -0.38
CA LEU A 114 -7.73 -10.03 0.58
C LEU A 114 -6.21 -10.20 0.68
N ALA A 115 -5.72 -11.44 0.79
CA ALA A 115 -4.28 -11.74 0.84
C ALA A 115 -3.54 -11.20 -0.39
N ILE A 116 -4.11 -11.38 -1.59
CA ILE A 116 -3.56 -10.88 -2.86
C ILE A 116 -3.52 -9.34 -2.87
N VAL A 117 -4.60 -8.67 -2.51
CA VAL A 117 -4.69 -7.20 -2.57
C VAL A 117 -3.82 -6.56 -1.49
N GLN A 118 -3.74 -7.13 -0.28
CA GLN A 118 -2.81 -6.68 0.76
C GLN A 118 -1.35 -6.79 0.31
N ASP A 119 -0.98 -7.92 -0.30
CA ASP A 119 0.39 -8.11 -0.80
C ASP A 119 0.69 -7.11 -1.93
N ALA A 120 -0.27 -6.89 -2.83
CA ALA A 120 -0.12 -5.95 -3.93
C ALA A 120 0.12 -4.51 -3.46
N ASP A 121 -0.61 -4.06 -2.43
CA ASP A 121 -0.44 -2.76 -1.80
C ASP A 121 0.93 -2.66 -1.10
N ARG A 122 1.28 -3.66 -0.27
CA ARG A 122 2.58 -3.71 0.41
C ARG A 122 3.75 -3.70 -0.57
N LEU A 123 3.61 -4.39 -1.70
CA LEU A 123 4.62 -4.39 -2.76
C LEU A 123 4.85 -2.99 -3.36
N ASP A 124 3.83 -2.12 -3.44
CA ASP A 124 4.00 -0.75 -3.94
C ASP A 124 4.81 0.13 -2.98
N ALA A 125 4.91 -0.26 -1.71
CA ALA A 125 5.71 0.44 -0.70
C ALA A 125 7.19 0.03 -0.68
N ILE A 126 7.63 -0.98 -1.43
CA ILE A 126 9.01 -1.51 -1.39
C ILE A 126 9.66 -1.58 -2.77
N GLY A 127 10.99 -1.75 -2.79
CA GLY A 127 11.79 -1.76 -4.01
C GLY A 127 12.03 -0.35 -4.56
N ALA A 128 12.32 -0.22 -5.85
CA ALA A 128 12.66 1.05 -6.48
C ALA A 128 11.54 2.11 -6.35
N ILE A 129 10.29 1.69 -6.53
CA ILE A 129 9.12 2.58 -6.34
C ILE A 129 9.00 3.00 -4.87
N GLY A 130 9.17 2.06 -3.93
CA GLY A 130 9.14 2.36 -2.51
C GLY A 130 10.21 3.36 -2.09
N ILE A 131 11.44 3.21 -2.59
CA ILE A 131 12.54 4.17 -2.38
C ILE A 131 12.11 5.57 -2.87
N ALA A 132 11.67 5.68 -4.13
CA ALA A 132 11.27 6.96 -4.72
C ALA A 132 10.12 7.61 -3.92
N ARG A 133 9.09 6.85 -3.54
CA ARG A 133 7.97 7.33 -2.72
C ARG A 133 8.42 7.84 -1.35
N THR A 134 9.35 7.11 -0.71
CA THR A 134 9.87 7.46 0.62
C THR A 134 10.59 8.79 0.60
N PHE A 135 11.46 9.04 -0.37
CA PHE A 135 12.15 10.32 -0.49
C PHE A 135 11.24 11.45 -0.96
N ASN A 136 10.28 11.18 -1.85
CA ASN A 136 9.26 12.16 -2.24
C ASN A 136 8.45 12.62 -1.02
N TYR A 137 8.00 11.69 -0.17
CA TYR A 137 7.26 12.01 1.05
C TYR A 137 8.14 12.72 2.09
N GLY A 138 9.40 12.28 2.25
CA GLY A 138 10.38 12.94 3.12
C GLY A 138 10.60 14.40 2.73
N GLY A 139 10.77 14.66 1.43
CA GLY A 139 10.88 16.02 0.89
C GLY A 139 9.62 16.87 1.10
N PHE A 140 8.44 16.29 0.87
CA PHE A 140 7.16 16.96 1.15
C PHE A 140 7.01 17.34 2.63
N LYS A 141 7.50 16.50 3.54
CA LYS A 141 7.51 16.74 4.99
C LYS A 141 8.71 17.55 5.49
N ASN A 142 9.58 18.02 4.60
CA ASN A 142 10.82 18.73 4.94
C ASN A 142 11.72 17.95 5.92
N ARG A 143 11.76 16.61 5.78
CA ARG A 143 12.62 15.74 6.60
C ARG A 143 14.04 15.72 6.05
N ALA A 144 15.04 15.62 6.95
CA ALA A 144 16.40 15.31 6.54
C ALA A 144 16.44 13.98 5.77
N LEU A 145 17.38 13.84 4.82
CA LEU A 145 17.63 12.58 4.13
C LEU A 145 18.10 11.51 5.12
N TYR A 146 19.14 11.87 5.89
CA TYR A 146 19.79 11.02 6.89
C TYR A 146 20.44 11.89 7.97
N ASP A 147 20.51 11.40 9.19
CA ASP A 147 21.32 11.94 10.29
C ASP A 147 21.92 10.76 11.05
N PRO A 148 23.25 10.56 11.05
CA PRO A 148 23.92 9.45 11.72
C PRO A 148 23.74 9.45 13.25
N LYS A 149 23.31 10.58 13.84
CA LYS A 149 23.06 10.70 15.28
C LYS A 149 21.65 10.25 15.67
N ILE A 150 20.74 10.07 14.70
CA ILE A 150 19.34 9.70 14.94
C ILE A 150 19.12 8.27 14.45
N ALA A 151 19.22 7.31 15.36
CA ALA A 151 18.96 5.90 15.04
C ALA A 151 17.47 5.63 14.75
N PRO A 152 17.14 4.64 13.88
CA PRO A 152 15.76 4.19 13.68
C PRO A 152 15.14 3.68 14.98
N ASN A 153 13.88 4.03 15.23
CA ASN A 153 13.12 3.53 16.38
C ASN A 153 12.20 2.39 15.94
N LEU A 154 12.54 1.16 16.32
CA LEU A 154 11.80 -0.06 15.95
C LEU A 154 10.63 -0.38 16.90
N SER A 155 10.44 0.37 17.96
CA SER A 155 9.44 0.12 19.01
C SER A 155 8.37 1.23 19.12
N MET A 156 8.23 2.07 18.08
CA MET A 156 7.22 3.14 18.07
C MET A 156 5.80 2.62 18.16
N THR A 157 4.98 3.29 18.97
CA THR A 157 3.52 3.17 18.87
C THR A 157 3.02 3.75 17.55
N LYS A 158 1.76 3.48 17.19
CA LYS A 158 1.13 4.06 15.98
C LYS A 158 1.12 5.58 16.04
N GLU A 159 0.83 6.16 17.21
CA GLU A 159 0.79 7.60 17.45
C GLU A 159 2.17 8.25 17.31
N GLU A 160 3.20 7.63 17.86
CA GLU A 160 4.58 8.08 17.72
C GLU A 160 5.05 8.03 16.27
N TYR A 161 4.74 6.92 15.56
CA TYR A 161 5.08 6.77 14.16
C TYR A 161 4.45 7.87 13.27
N ILE A 162 3.17 8.19 13.50
CA ILE A 162 2.45 9.24 12.75
C ILE A 162 3.08 10.62 12.99
N LYS A 163 3.54 10.89 14.21
CA LYS A 163 4.15 12.16 14.62
C LYS A 163 5.66 12.23 14.41
N SER A 164 6.28 11.13 13.99
CA SER A 164 7.72 11.06 13.82
C SER A 164 8.23 12.07 12.77
N GLU A 165 9.26 12.81 13.12
CA GLU A 165 10.03 13.71 12.25
C GLU A 165 11.43 13.12 11.93
N ALA A 166 11.62 11.83 12.19
CA ALA A 166 12.86 11.13 11.94
C ALA A 166 13.34 11.27 10.48
N PRO A 167 14.65 11.21 10.22
CA PRO A 167 15.21 11.24 8.87
C PRO A 167 14.59 10.19 7.95
N THR A 168 14.56 10.50 6.66
CA THR A 168 13.89 9.67 5.65
C THR A 168 14.45 8.24 5.60
N ILE A 169 15.76 8.06 5.75
CA ILE A 169 16.42 6.74 5.78
C ILE A 169 15.91 5.86 6.92
N ASN A 170 15.55 6.43 8.08
CA ASN A 170 15.08 5.66 9.21
C ASN A 170 13.81 4.86 8.86
N HIS A 171 12.94 5.40 8.00
CA HIS A 171 11.73 4.74 7.55
C HIS A 171 11.97 3.38 6.87
N PHE A 172 13.13 3.18 6.25
CA PHE A 172 13.49 1.88 5.68
C PHE A 172 13.51 0.81 6.77
N TYR A 173 14.15 1.09 7.90
CA TYR A 173 14.28 0.14 9.01
C TYR A 173 13.00 0.03 9.84
N GLU A 174 12.32 1.16 10.06
CA GLU A 174 11.11 1.24 10.88
C GLU A 174 9.91 0.57 10.22
N LYS A 175 9.89 0.47 8.87
CA LYS A 175 8.75 -0.11 8.14
C LYS A 175 9.12 -0.92 6.92
N LEU A 176 9.83 -0.34 5.93
CA LEU A 176 9.88 -0.90 4.58
C LEU A 176 10.54 -2.28 4.54
N LEU A 177 11.66 -2.44 5.24
CA LEU A 177 12.38 -3.72 5.29
C LEU A 177 11.59 -4.82 6.01
N LEU A 178 10.67 -4.45 6.90
CA LEU A 178 9.82 -5.39 7.64
C LEU A 178 8.67 -5.94 6.77
N LEU A 179 8.30 -5.25 5.69
CA LEU A 179 7.15 -5.63 4.86
C LEU A 179 7.35 -6.96 4.11
N LYS A 180 8.59 -7.34 3.81
CA LYS A 180 8.91 -8.64 3.20
C LYS A 180 8.31 -9.82 4.00
N ASP A 181 8.40 -9.75 5.33
CA ASP A 181 7.97 -10.82 6.23
C ASP A 181 6.46 -10.75 6.55
N LYS A 182 5.77 -9.75 6.00
CA LYS A 182 4.31 -9.56 6.15
C LYS A 182 3.51 -10.00 4.92
N MET A 183 4.16 -10.59 3.91
CA MET A 183 3.47 -11.09 2.73
C MET A 183 2.70 -12.37 3.04
N ASN A 184 1.50 -12.46 2.48
CA ASN A 184 0.56 -13.56 2.71
C ASN A 184 0.72 -14.68 1.69
N THR A 185 0.86 -14.32 0.39
CA THR A 185 0.91 -15.26 -0.73
C THR A 185 2.34 -15.69 -1.05
N GLU A 186 2.52 -16.88 -1.60
CA GLU A 186 3.85 -17.36 -2.01
C GLU A 186 4.43 -16.51 -3.16
N THR A 187 3.57 -16.05 -4.06
CA THR A 187 3.97 -15.16 -5.16
C THR A 187 4.38 -13.79 -4.63
N GLY A 188 3.60 -13.23 -3.70
CA GLY A 188 3.93 -11.97 -3.00
C GLY A 188 5.28 -12.05 -2.29
N LYS A 189 5.56 -13.12 -1.54
CA LYS A 189 6.84 -13.37 -0.85
C LYS A 189 8.03 -13.38 -1.83
N LYS A 190 7.90 -14.08 -2.96
CA LYS A 190 8.97 -14.14 -4.00
C LYS A 190 9.27 -12.77 -4.59
N ILE A 191 8.24 -11.97 -4.89
CA ILE A 191 8.40 -10.62 -5.43
C ILE A 191 8.99 -9.69 -4.36
N ALA A 192 8.46 -9.75 -3.13
CA ALA A 192 8.91 -8.92 -2.01
C ALA A 192 10.38 -9.17 -1.67
N LYS A 193 10.84 -10.43 -1.71
CA LYS A 193 12.26 -10.75 -1.52
C LYS A 193 13.15 -9.99 -2.51
N LYS A 194 12.84 -10.02 -3.80
CA LYS A 194 13.61 -9.30 -4.83
C LYS A 194 13.63 -7.79 -4.60
N ARG A 195 12.47 -7.20 -4.24
CA ARG A 195 12.36 -5.77 -3.95
C ARG A 195 13.10 -5.39 -2.67
N HIS A 196 13.08 -6.25 -1.66
CA HIS A 196 13.82 -6.08 -0.42
C HIS A 196 15.34 -6.12 -0.67
N ASP A 197 15.83 -7.13 -1.41
CA ASP A 197 17.25 -7.26 -1.73
C ASP A 197 17.74 -5.99 -2.49
N PHE A 198 16.93 -5.44 -3.38
CA PHE A 198 17.23 -4.17 -4.06
C PHE A 198 17.34 -2.99 -3.08
N MET A 199 16.46 -2.89 -2.09
CA MET A 199 16.53 -1.84 -1.06
C MET A 199 17.79 -1.97 -0.20
N ILE A 200 18.21 -3.18 0.15
CA ILE A 200 19.45 -3.42 0.89
C ILE A 200 20.67 -2.94 0.09
N HIS A 201 20.72 -3.25 -1.21
CA HIS A 201 21.81 -2.75 -2.07
C HIS A 201 21.80 -1.22 -2.18
N PHE A 202 20.63 -0.61 -2.32
CA PHE A 202 20.48 0.84 -2.33
C PHE A 202 21.03 1.46 -1.02
N LEU A 203 20.67 0.91 0.13
CA LEU A 203 21.15 1.42 1.43
C LEU A 203 22.66 1.27 1.58
N ALA A 204 23.22 0.14 1.16
CA ALA A 204 24.68 -0.07 1.18
C ALA A 204 25.41 0.99 0.33
N GLN A 205 24.93 1.24 -0.88
CA GLN A 205 25.47 2.26 -1.78
C GLN A 205 25.28 3.67 -1.20
N PHE A 206 24.12 3.97 -0.63
CA PHE A 206 23.82 5.25 -0.02
C PHE A 206 24.81 5.58 1.13
N TYR A 207 25.10 4.60 2.00
CA TYR A 207 26.04 4.84 3.11
C TYR A 207 27.48 4.97 2.63
N ALA A 208 27.91 4.16 1.67
CA ALA A 208 29.26 4.29 1.10
C ALA A 208 29.48 5.69 0.46
N GLU A 209 28.48 6.19 -0.28
CA GLU A 209 28.53 7.56 -0.83
C GLU A 209 28.47 8.64 0.26
N TRP A 210 27.69 8.43 1.31
CA TRP A 210 27.59 9.34 2.44
C TRP A 210 28.93 9.51 3.17
N ASP A 211 29.65 8.40 3.35
CA ASP A 211 30.94 8.37 4.04
C ASP A 211 32.12 8.70 3.12
N GLY A 212 31.88 8.89 1.81
CA GLY A 212 32.89 9.20 0.80
C GLY A 212 33.79 8.00 0.46
N GLU A 213 33.25 6.78 0.60
CA GLU A 213 33.95 5.52 0.33
C GLU A 213 33.65 4.94 -1.06
N ALA A 214 32.74 5.53 -1.84
CA ALA A 214 32.30 5.05 -3.16
C ALA A 214 32.18 6.18 -4.18
#